data_24fdc01276d57b80e4d54c8ac7ccb0d0
#
_entry.id   24fdc01276d57b80e4d54c8ac7ccb0d0
#
_cell.length_a   1.000
_cell.length_b   1.000
_cell.length_c   1.000
_cell.angle_alpha   90.00
_cell.angle_beta   90.00
_cell.angle_gamma   90.00
#
_symmetry.space_group_name_H-M   'P 1'
#
loop_
_entity.id
_entity.type
_entity.pdbx_description
1 polymer ?
#
loop_
_entity_poly.entity_id
_entity_poly.type
_entity_poly.pdbx_seq_one_letter_code
_entity_poly.pdbx_strand_id
1 'polypeptide(L)'
;TYEAESFMDDDGVDIGKHIPIRVKVIVAGDRMTVDLSNVSKQVRGFYNSGPTTGYGASQVAFKCLTSPTDYPINDGSFRALEVINPPGRVVSAVRPAPMRSWMTIPMTVVDTIFKALAPAIPDRVIAGHFADLGNATMFGFVPDEGRMIITSTGPIGGGWGAKKTEDGVSATVCINDGDTHNSPVELMETKYPIVYERYGLVPDSGGAGTFRGGLGSQLAVRLRKDLNFSTRIERMQCPPWGLEGGQDGFGNRVELDMVGVDNPEMVNAKVFT
;
A
#
# COMPACT_ATOMS: atom_id res chain seq x y z
N THR A 1 -11.61 24.43 -1.64
CA THR A 1 -11.94 23.04 -2.02
C THR A 1 -10.87 22.52 -2.95
N TYR A 2 -10.42 21.29 -2.70
CA TYR A 2 -9.35 20.61 -3.42
C TYR A 2 -9.83 19.21 -3.78
N GLU A 3 -9.49 18.73 -4.96
CA GLU A 3 -9.91 17.42 -5.44
C GLU A 3 -8.73 16.70 -6.09
N ALA A 4 -8.65 15.40 -5.90
CA ALA A 4 -7.68 14.56 -6.58
C ALA A 4 -8.25 13.16 -6.84
N GLU A 5 -7.66 12.51 -7.82
CA GLU A 5 -7.92 11.12 -8.17
C GLU A 5 -6.62 10.34 -8.19
N SER A 6 -6.68 9.13 -7.71
CA SER A 6 -5.68 8.10 -7.88
C SER A 6 -6.36 6.76 -8.15
N PHE A 7 -5.58 5.73 -8.40
CA PHE A 7 -6.12 4.42 -8.74
C PHE A 7 -5.41 3.34 -7.94
N MET A 8 -6.17 2.32 -7.57
CA MET A 8 -5.63 1.00 -7.24
C MET A 8 -5.68 0.13 -8.48
N ASP A 9 -4.86 -0.91 -8.53
CA ASP A 9 -4.73 -1.74 -9.74
C ASP A 9 -6.06 -2.35 -10.16
N ASP A 10 -6.54 -3.36 -9.45
CA ASP A 10 -7.84 -4.01 -9.68
C ASP A 10 -8.32 -4.77 -8.43
N ASP A 11 -9.47 -5.41 -8.51
CA ASP A 11 -10.07 -6.08 -7.37
C ASP A 11 -9.71 -7.58 -7.23
N GLY A 12 -8.85 -8.09 -8.12
CA GLY A 12 -8.46 -9.50 -8.17
C GLY A 12 -9.48 -10.42 -8.85
N VAL A 13 -10.60 -9.88 -9.35
CA VAL A 13 -11.64 -10.58 -10.10
C VAL A 13 -11.84 -9.94 -11.46
N ASP A 14 -12.09 -8.65 -11.49
CA ASP A 14 -12.19 -7.85 -12.71
C ASP A 14 -10.80 -7.31 -13.08
N ILE A 15 -9.91 -8.22 -13.53
CA ILE A 15 -8.49 -7.94 -13.79
C ILE A 15 -8.32 -6.82 -14.82
N GLY A 16 -7.39 -5.89 -14.51
CA GLY A 16 -7.09 -4.74 -15.36
C GLY A 16 -8.11 -3.60 -15.28
N LYS A 17 -9.15 -3.74 -14.45
CA LYS A 17 -10.11 -2.69 -14.20
C LYS A 17 -9.72 -1.89 -12.95
N HIS A 18 -9.06 -0.77 -13.16
CA HIS A 18 -8.61 0.10 -12.07
C HIS A 18 -9.74 0.58 -11.18
N ILE A 19 -9.45 0.67 -9.89
CA ILE A 19 -10.39 1.13 -8.86
C ILE A 19 -10.09 2.60 -8.56
N PRO A 20 -10.94 3.56 -9.02
CA PRO A 20 -10.69 4.97 -8.78
C PRO A 20 -10.94 5.35 -7.32
N ILE A 21 -9.98 6.07 -6.77
CA ILE A 21 -10.03 6.70 -5.46
C ILE A 21 -10.11 8.21 -5.68
N ARG A 22 -11.32 8.77 -5.62
CA ARG A 22 -11.59 10.20 -5.78
C ARG A 22 -11.88 10.83 -4.44
N VAL A 23 -11.07 11.79 -4.07
CA VAL A 23 -11.18 12.48 -2.79
C VAL A 23 -11.43 13.95 -3.01
N LYS A 24 -12.35 14.51 -2.22
CA LYS A 24 -12.58 15.95 -2.16
C LYS A 24 -12.28 16.43 -0.74
N VAL A 25 -11.43 17.45 -0.63
CA VAL A 25 -11.06 18.06 0.64
C VAL A 25 -11.57 19.51 0.67
N ILE A 26 -12.31 19.85 1.70
CA ILE A 26 -12.82 21.21 1.91
C ILE A 26 -12.17 21.75 3.19
N VAL A 27 -11.46 22.87 3.08
CA VAL A 27 -10.91 23.60 4.22
C VAL A 27 -11.69 24.89 4.35
N ALA A 28 -12.29 25.11 5.52
CA ALA A 28 -13.09 26.29 5.83
C ALA A 28 -12.83 26.74 7.28
N GLY A 29 -12.13 27.86 7.42
CA GLY A 29 -11.69 28.35 8.73
C GLY A 29 -10.75 27.36 9.41
N ASP A 30 -11.17 26.87 10.58
CA ASP A 30 -10.44 25.92 11.42
C ASP A 30 -10.86 24.45 11.18
N ARG A 31 -11.66 24.19 10.14
CA ARG A 31 -12.22 22.86 9.85
C ARG A 31 -11.77 22.32 8.52
N MET A 32 -11.57 20.99 8.48
CA MET A 32 -11.31 20.22 7.28
C MET A 32 -12.38 19.14 7.13
N THR A 33 -13.02 19.09 5.96
CA THR A 33 -13.94 18.00 5.58
C THR A 33 -13.27 17.15 4.51
N VAL A 34 -13.20 15.84 4.72
CA VAL A 34 -12.80 14.86 3.71
C VAL A 34 -14.05 14.16 3.21
N ASP A 35 -14.37 14.37 1.94
CA ASP A 35 -15.53 13.77 1.28
C ASP A 35 -15.09 12.60 0.39
N LEU A 36 -15.49 11.40 0.78
CA LEU A 36 -15.21 10.13 0.11
C LEU A 36 -16.41 9.62 -0.72
N SER A 37 -17.43 10.46 -0.94
CA SER A 37 -18.65 10.09 -1.66
C SER A 37 -18.39 9.66 -3.11
N ASN A 38 -17.29 10.12 -3.72
CA ASN A 38 -16.92 9.82 -5.10
C ASN A 38 -15.85 8.71 -5.23
N VAL A 39 -15.42 8.11 -4.13
CA VAL A 39 -14.60 6.90 -4.15
C VAL A 39 -15.39 5.78 -4.83
N SER A 40 -14.72 4.86 -5.50
CA SER A 40 -15.35 3.73 -6.20
C SER A 40 -16.40 3.04 -5.35
N LYS A 41 -17.47 2.60 -5.99
CA LYS A 41 -18.40 1.64 -5.36
C LYS A 41 -17.65 0.38 -4.94
N GLN A 42 -18.18 -0.32 -3.91
CA GLN A 42 -17.62 -1.60 -3.52
C GLN A 42 -17.51 -2.55 -4.71
N VAL A 43 -16.45 -3.32 -4.75
CA VAL A 43 -16.08 -4.20 -5.86
C VAL A 43 -16.42 -5.66 -5.57
N ARG A 44 -16.42 -6.49 -6.61
CA ARG A 44 -16.74 -7.93 -6.51
C ARG A 44 -15.63 -8.72 -5.84
N GLY A 45 -14.40 -8.33 -6.07
CA GLY A 45 -13.22 -8.95 -5.48
C GLY A 45 -13.01 -8.52 -4.02
N PHE A 46 -11.95 -8.99 -3.43
CA PHE A 46 -11.70 -8.86 -1.99
C PHE A 46 -11.00 -7.55 -1.57
N TYR A 47 -10.88 -6.60 -2.48
CA TYR A 47 -10.34 -5.25 -2.23
C TYR A 47 -11.45 -4.26 -1.82
N ASN A 48 -12.10 -4.57 -0.72
CA ASN A 48 -13.05 -3.71 -0.03
C ASN A 48 -12.63 -3.56 1.42
N SER A 49 -13.08 -2.50 2.06
CA SER A 49 -12.86 -2.26 3.49
C SER A 49 -14.11 -1.74 4.18
N GLY A 50 -14.16 -1.91 5.48
CA GLY A 50 -15.30 -1.50 6.31
C GLY A 50 -15.39 0.02 6.50
N PRO A 51 -16.48 0.51 7.10
CA PRO A 51 -16.76 1.95 7.23
C PRO A 51 -15.73 2.69 8.08
N THR A 52 -15.05 2.02 9.01
CA THR A 52 -13.98 2.62 9.83
C THR A 52 -12.75 2.98 9.02
N THR A 53 -12.53 2.35 7.87
CA THR A 53 -11.35 2.56 7.03
C THR A 53 -11.30 3.97 6.44
N GLY A 54 -12.41 4.47 5.91
CA GLY A 54 -12.47 5.83 5.39
C GLY A 54 -12.20 6.88 6.47
N TYR A 55 -12.72 6.66 7.68
CA TYR A 55 -12.42 7.53 8.83
C TYR A 55 -10.95 7.45 9.22
N GLY A 56 -10.42 6.24 9.41
CA GLY A 56 -9.02 6.04 9.82
C GLY A 56 -8.03 6.63 8.83
N ALA A 57 -8.22 6.42 7.53
CA ALA A 57 -7.38 7.03 6.50
C ALA A 57 -7.41 8.56 6.57
N SER A 58 -8.60 9.15 6.71
CA SER A 58 -8.76 10.61 6.85
C SER A 58 -8.09 11.14 8.11
N GLN A 59 -8.16 10.41 9.22
CA GLN A 59 -7.50 10.76 10.49
C GLN A 59 -5.97 10.70 10.37
N VAL A 60 -5.42 9.66 9.71
CA VAL A 60 -3.98 9.53 9.46
C VAL A 60 -3.50 10.72 8.62
N ALA A 61 -4.16 11.01 7.50
CA ALA A 61 -3.81 12.16 6.67
C ALA A 61 -3.90 13.47 7.44
N PHE A 62 -4.97 13.70 8.18
CA PHE A 62 -5.16 14.90 8.99
C PHE A 62 -4.07 15.06 10.04
N LYS A 63 -3.69 14.00 10.73
CA LYS A 63 -2.62 14.01 11.72
C LYS A 63 -1.28 14.37 11.10
N CYS A 64 -0.92 13.75 9.97
CA CYS A 64 0.33 14.05 9.25
C CYS A 64 0.41 15.53 8.82
N LEU A 65 -0.72 16.12 8.45
CA LEU A 65 -0.78 17.50 7.94
C LEU A 65 -0.81 18.56 9.04
N THR A 66 -1.31 18.26 10.22
CA THR A 66 -1.69 19.29 11.20
C THR A 66 -0.97 19.22 12.54
N SER A 67 -0.55 18.05 12.99
CA SER A 67 -0.10 17.86 14.37
C SER A 67 1.40 17.71 14.50
N PRO A 68 2.02 18.34 15.51
CA PRO A 68 3.35 17.95 15.96
C PRO A 68 3.40 16.48 16.38
N THR A 69 4.54 15.84 16.21
CA THR A 69 4.74 14.40 16.48
C THR A 69 4.58 14.01 17.95
N ASP A 70 4.76 14.97 18.87
CA ASP A 70 4.91 14.69 20.30
C ASP A 70 3.60 14.69 21.10
N TYR A 71 2.47 14.95 20.46
CA TYR A 71 1.17 14.95 21.14
C TYR A 71 0.50 13.59 21.03
N PRO A 72 -0.05 13.05 22.15
CA PRO A 72 -0.82 11.82 22.13
C PRO A 72 -2.08 11.99 21.27
N ILE A 73 -2.43 10.93 20.54
CA ILE A 73 -3.61 10.90 19.69
C ILE A 73 -4.82 10.50 20.54
N ASN A 74 -5.88 11.30 20.46
CA ASN A 74 -7.17 11.04 21.07
C ASN A 74 -8.28 11.73 20.27
N ASP A 75 -9.54 11.55 20.64
CA ASP A 75 -10.68 12.13 19.94
C ASP A 75 -10.60 13.66 19.80
N GLY A 76 -9.99 14.33 20.78
CA GLY A 76 -9.75 15.77 20.73
C GLY A 76 -8.87 16.20 19.55
N SER A 77 -7.95 15.34 19.12
CA SER A 77 -7.05 15.60 18.00
C SER A 77 -7.78 15.75 16.66
N PHE A 78 -8.99 15.22 16.56
CA PHE A 78 -9.78 15.18 15.31
C PHE A 78 -11.03 16.05 15.34
N ARG A 79 -11.18 16.95 16.32
CA ARG A 79 -12.37 17.84 16.43
C ARG A 79 -12.57 18.76 15.22
N ALA A 80 -11.50 19.09 14.53
CA ALA A 80 -11.53 19.93 13.33
C ALA A 80 -11.71 19.11 12.03
N LEU A 81 -11.76 17.78 12.13
CA LEU A 81 -11.93 16.88 10.98
C LEU A 81 -13.38 16.38 10.91
N GLU A 82 -13.99 16.54 9.75
CA GLU A 82 -15.24 15.90 9.37
C GLU A 82 -14.98 14.92 8.21
N VAL A 83 -15.62 13.74 8.24
CA VAL A 83 -15.47 12.73 7.18
C VAL A 83 -16.84 12.34 6.65
N ILE A 84 -17.07 12.57 5.36
CA ILE A 84 -18.25 12.12 4.63
C ILE A 84 -17.91 10.79 3.98
N ASN A 85 -18.44 9.69 4.53
CA ASN A 85 -18.13 8.32 4.11
C ASN A 85 -19.41 7.50 3.91
N PRO A 86 -20.16 7.70 2.80
CA PRO A 86 -21.42 7.01 2.57
C PRO A 86 -21.20 5.50 2.38
N PRO A 87 -22.14 4.65 2.79
CA PRO A 87 -22.03 3.20 2.65
C PRO A 87 -22.00 2.75 1.18
N GLY A 88 -21.45 1.56 0.96
CA GLY A 88 -21.40 0.93 -0.37
C GLY A 88 -20.22 1.39 -1.25
N ARG A 89 -19.20 2.00 -0.67
CA ARG A 89 -17.92 2.34 -1.31
C ARG A 89 -16.84 1.34 -0.91
N VAL A 90 -15.72 1.28 -1.64
CA VAL A 90 -14.59 0.41 -1.26
C VAL A 90 -14.01 0.76 0.12
N VAL A 91 -14.21 1.97 0.60
CA VAL A 91 -13.80 2.48 1.93
C VAL A 91 -14.89 2.34 3.01
N SER A 92 -16.06 1.85 2.64
CA SER A 92 -17.24 1.72 3.51
C SER A 92 -18.19 0.64 3.00
N ALA A 93 -17.63 -0.48 2.60
CA ALA A 93 -18.40 -1.57 2.00
C ALA A 93 -19.42 -2.18 2.97
N VAL A 94 -20.52 -2.61 2.40
CA VAL A 94 -21.61 -3.27 3.11
C VAL A 94 -21.70 -4.75 2.71
N ARG A 95 -22.18 -5.59 3.62
CA ARG A 95 -22.36 -7.02 3.37
C ARG A 95 -23.22 -7.26 2.12
N PRO A 96 -22.88 -8.31 1.32
CA PRO A 96 -21.91 -9.40 1.54
C PRO A 96 -20.53 -9.14 0.91
N ALA A 97 -20.08 -7.88 0.71
CA ALA A 97 -18.81 -7.58 0.06
C ALA A 97 -17.62 -8.29 0.73
N PRO A 98 -16.75 -8.96 -0.03
CA PRO A 98 -15.55 -9.60 0.51
C PRO A 98 -14.49 -8.54 0.89
N MET A 99 -13.81 -8.74 2.02
CA MET A 99 -12.90 -7.74 2.62
C MET A 99 -11.60 -8.39 3.13
N ARG A 100 -10.78 -8.97 2.27
CA ARG A 100 -9.52 -9.59 2.67
C ARG A 100 -8.32 -8.64 2.57
N SER A 101 -8.25 -7.85 1.51
CA SER A 101 -7.13 -6.94 1.22
C SER A 101 -7.49 -5.48 1.50
N TRP A 102 -8.06 -5.24 2.67
CA TRP A 102 -8.53 -3.92 3.09
C TRP A 102 -7.39 -2.91 3.34
N MET A 103 -6.17 -3.40 3.63
CA MET A 103 -5.05 -2.59 4.14
C MET A 103 -4.48 -1.62 3.11
N THR A 104 -4.52 -1.95 1.82
CA THR A 104 -3.97 -1.10 0.75
C THR A 104 -4.88 0.09 0.42
N ILE A 105 -6.17 -0.03 0.70
CA ILE A 105 -7.16 1.02 0.40
C ILE A 105 -6.92 2.29 1.21
N PRO A 106 -6.78 2.25 2.56
CA PRO A 106 -6.55 3.46 3.34
C PRO A 106 -5.25 4.16 2.96
N MET A 107 -4.20 3.44 2.60
CA MET A 107 -2.93 4.02 2.16
C MET A 107 -3.10 4.86 0.90
N THR A 108 -3.85 4.34 -0.09
CA THR A 108 -4.16 5.07 -1.32
C THR A 108 -5.06 6.29 -1.05
N VAL A 109 -5.98 6.20 -0.09
CA VAL A 109 -6.81 7.36 0.33
C VAL A 109 -5.94 8.44 0.96
N VAL A 110 -5.02 8.10 1.86
CA VAL A 110 -4.09 9.07 2.48
C VAL A 110 -3.29 9.80 1.41
N ASP A 111 -2.67 9.06 0.49
CA ASP A 111 -1.92 9.62 -0.64
C ASP A 111 -2.77 10.55 -1.50
N THR A 112 -4.02 10.17 -1.75
CA THR A 112 -4.92 10.99 -2.58
C THR A 112 -5.32 12.28 -1.86
N ILE A 113 -5.46 12.26 -0.54
CA ILE A 113 -5.66 13.48 0.27
C ILE A 113 -4.43 14.39 0.15
N PHE A 114 -3.22 13.84 0.25
CA PHE A 114 -1.99 14.62 0.07
C PHE A 114 -1.90 15.21 -1.34
N LYS A 115 -2.21 14.42 -2.35
CA LYS A 115 -2.27 14.88 -3.76
C LYS A 115 -3.26 16.03 -3.93
N ALA A 116 -4.44 15.95 -3.32
CA ALA A 116 -5.44 17.01 -3.38
C ALA A 116 -4.94 18.31 -2.75
N LEU A 117 -4.22 18.22 -1.65
CA LEU A 117 -3.73 19.37 -0.88
C LEU A 117 -2.37 19.91 -1.34
N ALA A 118 -1.66 19.20 -2.22
CA ALA A 118 -0.34 19.63 -2.70
C ALA A 118 -0.30 21.06 -3.25
N PRO A 119 -1.29 21.54 -4.01
CA PRO A 119 -1.28 22.93 -4.48
C PRO A 119 -1.43 23.99 -3.36
N ALA A 120 -1.99 23.62 -2.21
CA ALA A 120 -2.25 24.55 -1.11
C ALA A 120 -1.15 24.55 -0.04
N ILE A 121 -0.62 23.38 0.29
CA ILE A 121 0.34 23.17 1.37
C ILE A 121 1.48 22.22 0.93
N PRO A 122 2.21 22.57 -0.15
CA PRO A 122 3.23 21.68 -0.71
C PRO A 122 4.35 21.31 0.27
N ASP A 123 4.57 22.13 1.30
CA ASP A 123 5.60 21.91 2.32
C ASP A 123 5.19 20.85 3.37
N ARG A 124 3.93 20.40 3.36
CA ARG A 124 3.37 19.46 4.35
C ARG A 124 2.94 18.13 3.78
N VAL A 125 3.02 17.97 2.48
CA VAL A 125 2.65 16.73 1.78
C VAL A 125 3.87 16.01 1.25
N ILE A 126 3.70 14.74 0.93
CA ILE A 126 4.68 13.94 0.20
C ILE A 126 4.09 13.54 -1.15
N ALA A 127 4.93 13.21 -2.12
CA ALA A 127 4.53 12.54 -3.35
C ALA A 127 3.97 11.14 -3.03
N GLY A 128 3.43 10.45 -4.04
CA GLY A 128 2.87 9.12 -3.85
C GLY A 128 3.87 8.15 -3.22
N HIS A 129 3.44 7.38 -2.21
CA HIS A 129 4.26 6.33 -1.62
C HIS A 129 3.88 4.96 -2.21
N PHE A 130 4.64 3.91 -1.91
CA PHE A 130 4.39 2.58 -2.46
C PHE A 130 3.02 1.98 -2.09
N ALA A 131 2.34 2.49 -1.08
CA ALA A 131 0.95 2.18 -0.66
C ALA A 131 0.61 0.69 -0.62
N ASP A 132 1.54 -0.12 -0.13
CA ASP A 132 1.44 -1.57 -0.09
C ASP A 132 2.13 -2.13 1.15
N LEU A 133 1.98 -3.42 1.38
CA LEU A 133 2.71 -4.20 2.38
C LEU A 133 3.69 -5.18 1.75
N GLY A 134 3.62 -5.36 0.43
CA GLY A 134 4.49 -6.28 -0.31
C GLY A 134 4.48 -7.69 0.29
N ASN A 135 3.30 -8.32 0.39
CA ASN A 135 3.16 -9.57 1.10
C ASN A 135 3.12 -10.77 0.16
N ALA A 136 4.01 -11.73 0.37
CA ALA A 136 3.98 -13.04 -0.26
C ALA A 136 3.78 -14.14 0.80
N THR A 137 2.75 -14.94 0.63
CA THR A 137 2.39 -16.04 1.53
C THR A 137 2.70 -17.37 0.87
N MET A 138 3.40 -18.23 1.57
CA MET A 138 3.71 -19.61 1.17
C MET A 138 3.04 -20.57 2.13
N PHE A 139 2.37 -21.58 1.60
CA PHE A 139 1.63 -22.54 2.42
C PHE A 139 1.54 -23.90 1.76
N GLY A 140 1.46 -24.94 2.56
CA GLY A 140 1.32 -26.31 2.09
C GLY A 140 1.61 -27.33 3.18
N PHE A 141 1.28 -28.59 2.90
CA PHE A 141 1.67 -29.70 3.75
C PHE A 141 3.03 -30.24 3.29
N VAL A 142 3.96 -30.39 4.20
CA VAL A 142 5.30 -30.95 3.96
C VAL A 142 5.32 -32.40 4.47
N PRO A 143 5.23 -33.40 3.59
CA PRO A 143 5.05 -34.80 3.98
C PRO A 143 6.18 -35.37 4.87
N ASP A 144 7.41 -35.08 4.53
CA ASP A 144 8.61 -35.52 5.28
C ASP A 144 8.73 -34.89 6.67
N GLU A 145 8.09 -33.75 6.91
CA GLU A 145 8.01 -33.10 8.21
C GLU A 145 6.69 -33.38 8.94
N GLY A 146 5.71 -33.98 8.26
CA GLY A 146 4.40 -34.31 8.81
C GLY A 146 3.59 -33.12 9.25
N ARG A 147 3.83 -31.92 8.70
CA ARG A 147 3.18 -30.67 9.19
C ARG A 147 2.69 -29.77 8.06
N MET A 148 1.66 -29.00 8.38
CA MET A 148 1.22 -27.89 7.56
C MET A 148 2.12 -26.69 7.84
N ILE A 149 2.57 -26.03 6.78
CA ILE A 149 3.33 -24.78 6.84
C ILE A 149 2.48 -23.65 6.29
N ILE A 150 2.49 -22.54 7.01
CA ILE A 150 2.00 -21.24 6.52
C ILE A 150 3.01 -20.20 6.98
N THR A 151 3.57 -19.45 6.04
CA THR A 151 4.50 -18.36 6.34
C THR A 151 4.33 -17.22 5.35
N SER A 152 4.84 -16.05 5.72
CA SER A 152 4.82 -14.86 4.87
C SER A 152 6.18 -14.17 4.92
N THR A 153 6.61 -13.59 3.80
CA THR A 153 7.83 -12.79 3.71
C THR A 153 7.59 -11.30 4.03
N GLY A 154 6.36 -10.91 4.23
CA GLY A 154 6.02 -9.50 4.47
C GLY A 154 6.08 -9.09 5.95
N PRO A 155 5.99 -7.76 6.22
CA PRO A 155 5.92 -6.73 5.19
C PRO A 155 7.26 -6.48 4.49
N ILE A 156 7.23 -6.29 3.16
CA ILE A 156 8.39 -5.86 2.40
C ILE A 156 8.30 -4.35 2.29
N GLY A 157 9.32 -3.64 2.80
CA GLY A 157 9.34 -2.18 2.78
C GLY A 157 9.41 -1.60 1.38
N GLY A 158 8.85 -0.42 1.20
CA GLY A 158 8.87 0.31 -0.08
C GLY A 158 9.34 1.75 0.06
N GLY A 159 9.38 2.46 -1.05
CA GLY A 159 9.76 3.87 -1.09
C GLY A 159 8.60 4.79 -0.74
N TRP A 160 8.88 5.81 0.06
CA TRP A 160 7.97 6.93 0.29
C TRP A 160 8.20 8.03 -0.74
N GLY A 161 7.17 8.81 -1.00
CA GLY A 161 7.29 9.99 -1.83
C GLY A 161 8.25 11.02 -1.27
N ALA A 162 8.90 11.78 -2.17
CA ALA A 162 9.74 12.91 -1.78
C ALA A 162 8.89 14.02 -1.14
N LYS A 163 9.51 14.78 -0.27
CA LYS A 163 9.01 16.06 0.23
C LYS A 163 9.60 17.21 -0.59
N LYS A 164 9.11 18.42 -0.35
CA LYS A 164 9.66 19.62 -0.99
C LYS A 164 11.09 19.96 -0.54
N THR A 165 11.56 19.37 0.54
CA THR A 165 12.82 19.70 1.22
C THR A 165 13.81 18.54 1.30
N GLU A 166 13.38 17.32 0.97
CA GLU A 166 14.22 16.13 1.12
C GLU A 166 13.73 14.95 0.26
N ASP A 167 14.63 14.03 0.00
CA ASP A 167 14.33 12.75 -0.67
C ASP A 167 13.34 11.91 0.16
N GLY A 168 12.60 11.06 -0.54
CA GLY A 168 11.73 10.07 0.10
C GLY A 168 12.54 8.99 0.85
N VAL A 169 11.96 8.46 1.94
CA VAL A 169 12.58 7.39 2.73
C VAL A 169 12.52 6.09 1.95
N SER A 170 13.65 5.36 1.92
CA SER A 170 13.77 4.09 1.19
C SER A 170 13.43 2.89 2.07
N ALA A 171 12.82 1.86 1.47
CA ALA A 171 12.56 0.55 2.09
C ALA A 171 11.91 0.63 3.48
N THR A 172 10.98 1.54 3.67
CA THR A 172 10.28 1.71 4.94
C THR A 172 8.90 1.08 4.94
N VAL A 173 8.29 0.97 6.11
CA VAL A 173 6.93 0.47 6.26
C VAL A 173 5.93 1.49 5.69
N CYS A 174 4.73 1.05 5.37
CA CYS A 174 3.68 1.91 4.85
C CYS A 174 3.15 2.91 5.88
N ILE A 175 2.50 3.97 5.41
CA ILE A 175 2.05 5.11 6.23
C ILE A 175 1.03 4.75 7.32
N ASN A 176 0.36 3.61 7.19
CA ASN A 176 -0.66 3.16 8.15
C ASN A 176 -0.09 2.30 9.28
N ASP A 177 1.13 1.83 9.15
CA ASP A 177 1.80 0.97 10.13
C ASP A 177 2.96 1.71 10.77
N GLY A 178 3.11 1.56 12.07
CA GLY A 178 4.25 2.09 12.81
C GLY A 178 5.04 0.97 13.46
N ASP A 179 6.34 1.20 13.63
CA ASP A 179 7.24 0.32 14.37
C ASP A 179 7.20 -1.17 13.96
N THR A 180 7.00 -1.43 12.68
CA THR A 180 6.96 -2.79 12.14
C THR A 180 8.37 -3.29 11.89
N HIS A 181 8.67 -4.47 12.42
CA HIS A 181 9.96 -5.14 12.25
C HIS A 181 9.82 -6.39 11.41
N ASN A 182 10.74 -6.59 10.48
CA ASN A 182 10.83 -7.83 9.73
C ASN A 182 11.41 -8.94 10.61
N SER A 183 10.92 -10.16 10.43
CA SER A 183 11.55 -11.34 11.05
C SER A 183 12.98 -11.50 10.52
N PRO A 184 13.95 -11.81 11.40
CA PRO A 184 15.31 -12.11 10.94
C PRO A 184 15.32 -13.24 9.91
N VAL A 185 16.10 -13.07 8.85
CA VAL A 185 16.22 -14.04 7.75
C VAL A 185 16.62 -15.41 8.27
N GLU A 186 17.58 -15.46 9.17
CA GLU A 186 18.10 -16.69 9.78
C GLU A 186 17.01 -17.47 10.53
N LEU A 187 16.15 -16.75 11.26
CA LEU A 187 15.01 -17.36 11.94
C LEU A 187 14.02 -17.96 10.95
N MET A 188 13.75 -17.24 9.88
CA MET A 188 12.81 -17.68 8.84
C MET A 188 13.34 -18.94 8.13
N GLU A 189 14.62 -18.98 7.76
CA GLU A 189 15.26 -20.12 7.12
C GLU A 189 15.38 -21.35 8.02
N THR A 190 15.52 -21.14 9.32
CA THR A 190 15.56 -22.22 10.33
C THR A 190 14.18 -22.83 10.52
N LYS A 191 13.13 -22.01 10.49
CA LYS A 191 11.75 -22.41 10.83
C LYS A 191 10.97 -22.96 9.65
N TYR A 192 11.28 -22.46 8.44
CA TYR A 192 10.53 -22.75 7.23
C TYR A 192 11.45 -23.27 6.10
N PRO A 193 10.94 -24.08 5.17
CA PRO A 193 11.74 -24.61 4.06
C PRO A 193 11.94 -23.55 2.95
N ILE A 194 12.53 -22.43 3.30
CA ILE A 194 12.82 -21.31 2.40
C ILE A 194 14.27 -20.87 2.54
N VAL A 195 14.80 -20.22 1.51
CA VAL A 195 16.12 -19.55 1.53
C VAL A 195 15.96 -18.16 0.95
N TYR A 196 16.47 -17.16 1.64
CA TYR A 196 16.56 -15.80 1.14
C TYR A 196 17.81 -15.66 0.27
N GLU A 197 17.64 -15.55 -1.03
CA GLU A 197 18.76 -15.37 -1.97
C GLU A 197 19.15 -13.91 -2.13
N ARG A 198 18.19 -13.01 -1.94
CA ARG A 198 18.43 -11.58 -1.99
C ARG A 198 17.41 -10.84 -1.12
N TYR A 199 17.87 -9.81 -0.42
CA TYR A 199 17.05 -8.80 0.19
C TYR A 199 17.80 -7.48 0.19
N GLY A 200 17.29 -6.47 -0.49
CA GLY A 200 17.97 -5.20 -0.65
C GLY A 200 17.17 -4.15 -1.40
N LEU A 201 17.77 -3.00 -1.60
CA LEU A 201 17.15 -1.91 -2.36
C LEU A 201 17.14 -2.18 -3.87
N VAL A 202 16.15 -1.64 -4.54
CA VAL A 202 16.09 -1.58 -6.01
C VAL A 202 16.70 -0.26 -6.47
N PRO A 203 17.86 -0.27 -7.14
CA PRO A 203 18.45 0.95 -7.68
C PRO A 203 17.48 1.68 -8.60
N ASP A 204 17.47 3.01 -8.56
CA ASP A 204 16.71 3.91 -9.42
C ASP A 204 15.19 3.71 -9.43
N SER A 205 14.64 3.00 -8.46
CA SER A 205 13.19 2.75 -8.35
C SER A 205 12.39 3.95 -7.85
N GLY A 206 13.01 4.92 -7.22
CA GLY A 206 12.39 6.19 -6.83
C GLY A 206 12.22 7.13 -8.02
N GLY A 207 11.05 7.76 -8.14
CA GLY A 207 10.80 8.76 -9.18
C GLY A 207 11.79 9.93 -9.12
N ALA A 208 12.29 10.35 -10.26
CA ALA A 208 13.24 11.45 -10.37
C ALA A 208 12.55 12.81 -10.21
N GLY A 209 13.22 13.74 -9.57
CA GLY A 209 12.74 15.11 -9.34
C GLY A 209 13.84 15.95 -8.71
N THR A 210 13.52 17.17 -8.27
CA THR A 210 14.45 17.98 -7.47
C THR A 210 14.87 17.23 -6.21
N PHE A 211 13.91 16.55 -5.58
CA PHE A 211 14.14 15.52 -4.57
C PHE A 211 13.57 14.19 -5.11
N ARG A 212 14.30 13.12 -4.90
CA ARG A 212 13.99 11.80 -5.44
C ARG A 212 13.03 11.06 -4.51
N GLY A 213 12.09 10.32 -5.07
CA GLY A 213 11.33 9.32 -4.32
C GLY A 213 12.24 8.29 -3.66
N GLY A 214 11.82 7.73 -2.52
CA GLY A 214 12.51 6.65 -1.83
C GLY A 214 12.61 5.39 -2.70
N LEU A 215 13.68 4.61 -2.50
CA LEU A 215 13.88 3.37 -3.20
C LEU A 215 12.99 2.25 -2.63
N GLY A 216 12.42 1.46 -3.49
CA GLY A 216 11.75 0.22 -3.13
C GLY A 216 12.72 -0.89 -2.72
N SER A 217 12.19 -1.98 -2.17
CA SER A 217 12.96 -3.18 -1.87
C SER A 217 12.68 -4.30 -2.85
N GLN A 218 13.64 -5.17 -3.03
CA GLN A 218 13.52 -6.45 -3.71
C GLN A 218 13.80 -7.58 -2.74
N LEU A 219 13.05 -8.66 -2.92
CA LEU A 219 13.21 -9.89 -2.16
C LEU A 219 13.19 -11.07 -3.14
N ALA A 220 14.18 -11.94 -3.09
CA ALA A 220 14.19 -13.22 -3.78
C ALA A 220 14.24 -14.34 -2.75
N VAL A 221 13.27 -15.25 -2.82
CA VAL A 221 13.15 -16.40 -1.92
C VAL A 221 13.03 -17.66 -2.76
N ARG A 222 13.87 -18.63 -2.45
CA ARG A 222 13.79 -19.98 -3.03
C ARG A 222 13.10 -20.92 -2.06
N LEU A 223 12.11 -21.67 -2.56
CA LEU A 223 11.44 -22.71 -1.80
C LEU A 223 12.27 -24.01 -1.85
N ARG A 224 12.46 -24.66 -0.71
CA ARG A 224 13.15 -25.95 -0.60
C ARG A 224 12.19 -27.15 -0.68
N LYS A 225 10.89 -26.88 -0.65
CA LYS A 225 9.80 -27.87 -0.71
C LYS A 225 8.69 -27.31 -1.60
N ASP A 226 7.86 -28.21 -2.11
CA ASP A 226 6.68 -27.81 -2.88
C ASP A 226 5.66 -27.14 -1.96
N LEU A 227 5.39 -25.88 -2.23
CA LEU A 227 4.44 -25.05 -1.50
C LEU A 227 3.60 -24.23 -2.48
N ASN A 228 2.37 -23.95 -2.10
CA ASN A 228 1.56 -22.97 -2.79
C ASN A 228 2.09 -21.57 -2.48
N PHE A 229 2.02 -20.70 -3.47
CA PHE A 229 2.46 -19.32 -3.37
C PHE A 229 1.31 -18.36 -3.68
N SER A 230 1.14 -17.34 -2.87
CA SER A 230 0.12 -16.31 -3.07
C SER A 230 0.67 -14.94 -2.73
N THR A 231 0.49 -13.97 -3.61
CA THR A 231 0.87 -12.57 -3.38
C THR A 231 -0.34 -11.68 -3.17
N ARG A 232 -0.13 -10.58 -2.46
CA ARG A 232 -1.05 -9.46 -2.35
C ARG A 232 -0.22 -8.20 -2.49
N ILE A 233 -0.18 -7.68 -3.70
CA ILE A 233 0.70 -6.59 -4.09
C ILE A 233 -0.12 -5.60 -4.91
N GLU A 234 -0.02 -4.33 -4.55
CA GLU A 234 -0.59 -3.17 -5.24
C GLU A 234 0.50 -2.42 -6.00
N ARG A 235 0.13 -1.36 -6.70
CA ARG A 235 1.04 -0.49 -7.44
C ARG A 235 1.81 -1.21 -8.56
N MET A 236 1.24 -2.27 -9.12
CA MET A 236 1.84 -2.95 -10.29
C MET A 236 1.54 -2.21 -11.59
N GLN A 237 0.31 -1.71 -11.74
CA GLN A 237 -0.17 -1.00 -12.93
C GLN A 237 -0.37 0.49 -12.69
N CYS A 238 -0.62 0.88 -11.44
CA CYS A 238 -0.82 2.26 -11.00
C CYS A 238 0.33 2.69 -10.08
N PRO A 239 1.54 2.98 -10.59
CA PRO A 239 2.72 3.27 -9.79
C PRO A 239 2.55 4.53 -8.91
N PRO A 240 3.40 4.73 -7.88
CA PRO A 240 3.39 5.95 -7.09
C PRO A 240 3.79 7.16 -7.95
N TRP A 241 3.00 8.23 -7.85
CA TRP A 241 3.14 9.43 -8.68
C TRP A 241 4.08 10.47 -8.08
N GLY A 242 4.73 11.25 -8.94
CA GLY A 242 5.41 12.48 -8.59
C GLY A 242 4.44 13.65 -8.34
N LEU A 243 4.92 14.68 -7.67
CA LEU A 243 4.24 15.98 -7.51
C LEU A 243 5.06 17.08 -8.20
N GLU A 244 4.39 18.19 -8.57
CA GLU A 244 5.02 19.38 -9.13
C GLU A 244 5.98 19.12 -10.32
N GLY A 245 5.65 18.15 -11.17
CA GLY A 245 6.47 17.76 -12.32
C GLY A 245 7.53 16.71 -12.04
N GLY A 246 7.60 16.19 -10.81
CA GLY A 246 8.39 15.00 -10.49
C GLY A 246 7.88 13.77 -11.25
N GLN A 247 8.77 12.85 -11.56
CA GLN A 247 8.44 11.61 -12.27
C GLN A 247 7.87 10.56 -11.30
N ASP A 248 7.08 9.64 -11.86
CA ASP A 248 6.56 8.49 -11.13
C ASP A 248 7.69 7.53 -10.72
N GLY A 249 7.52 6.86 -9.60
CA GLY A 249 8.37 5.76 -9.19
C GLY A 249 8.09 4.48 -9.97
N PHE A 250 8.88 3.43 -9.76
CA PHE A 250 8.61 2.14 -10.37
C PHE A 250 7.38 1.48 -9.77
N GLY A 251 6.63 0.77 -10.61
CA GLY A 251 5.58 -0.15 -10.17
C GLY A 251 6.17 -1.41 -9.51
N ASN A 252 5.40 -2.02 -8.62
CA ASN A 252 5.73 -3.33 -8.07
C ASN A 252 5.66 -4.41 -9.15
N ARG A 253 6.45 -5.48 -8.97
CA ARG A 253 6.41 -6.65 -9.84
C ARG A 253 6.68 -7.92 -9.07
N VAL A 254 6.17 -9.04 -9.58
CA VAL A 254 6.44 -10.38 -9.06
C VAL A 254 6.96 -11.23 -10.21
N GLU A 255 8.07 -11.90 -9.99
CA GLU A 255 8.66 -12.84 -10.93
C GLU A 255 8.65 -14.22 -10.27
N LEU A 256 8.17 -15.23 -10.99
CA LEU A 256 8.17 -16.62 -10.55
C LEU A 256 9.05 -17.45 -11.49
N ASP A 257 10.10 -18.05 -10.90
CA ASP A 257 10.90 -19.06 -11.58
C ASP A 257 10.45 -20.44 -11.08
N MET A 258 9.81 -21.20 -11.96
CA MET A 258 9.27 -22.52 -11.62
C MET A 258 10.12 -23.62 -12.27
N VAL A 259 10.52 -24.60 -11.49
CA VAL A 259 11.33 -25.74 -11.97
C VAL A 259 10.58 -26.46 -13.11
N GLY A 260 11.24 -26.59 -14.26
CA GLY A 260 10.68 -27.25 -15.45
C GLY A 260 9.83 -26.35 -16.36
N VAL A 261 9.79 -25.06 -16.12
CA VAL A 261 9.14 -24.06 -16.98
C VAL A 261 10.18 -23.14 -17.59
N ASP A 262 10.31 -23.17 -18.92
CA ASP A 262 11.33 -22.42 -19.69
C ASP A 262 10.95 -20.96 -19.88
N ASN A 263 10.48 -20.24 -18.97
CA ASN A 263 10.37 -18.79 -18.91
C ASN A 263 9.71 -18.39 -17.60
N PRO A 264 10.35 -17.60 -16.76
CA PRO A 264 9.69 -17.03 -15.60
C PRO A 264 8.53 -16.14 -16.05
N GLU A 265 7.33 -16.50 -15.70
CA GLU A 265 6.20 -15.63 -15.94
C GLU A 265 6.30 -14.40 -15.03
N MET A 266 6.32 -13.23 -15.67
CA MET A 266 5.99 -11.98 -14.98
C MET A 266 4.51 -12.03 -14.61
N VAL A 267 4.25 -12.09 -13.34
CA VAL A 267 2.91 -12.30 -12.86
C VAL A 267 2.28 -10.98 -12.45
N ASN A 268 1.30 -10.55 -13.22
CA ASN A 268 0.48 -9.36 -12.94
C ASN A 268 -0.80 -9.68 -12.17
N ALA A 269 -0.91 -10.86 -11.57
CA ALA A 269 -2.08 -11.22 -10.80
C ALA A 269 -1.84 -11.11 -9.30
N LYS A 270 -2.87 -10.68 -8.58
CA LYS A 270 -2.81 -10.48 -7.13
C LYS A 270 -2.89 -11.76 -6.31
N VAL A 271 -3.34 -12.86 -6.89
CA VAL A 271 -3.47 -14.18 -6.23
C VAL A 271 -3.11 -15.29 -7.21
N PHE A 272 -2.19 -16.16 -6.80
CA PHE A 272 -1.86 -17.43 -7.45
C PHE A 272 -2.23 -18.58 -6.53
N THR A 273 -2.76 -19.60 -7.12
CA THR A 273 -2.92 -20.92 -6.52
C THR A 273 -2.24 -21.94 -7.40
#